data_9c60b8f0579c112e6a153c6197520582
#
_entry.id   9c60b8f0579c112e6a153c6197520582
#
_cell.length_a   1.000
_cell.length_b   1.000
_cell.length_c   1.000
_cell.angle_alpha   90.00
_cell.angle_beta   90.00
_cell.angle_gamma   90.00
#
_symmetry.space_group_name_H-M   'P 1'
#
loop_
_entity.id
_entity.type
_entity.pdbx_description
1 polymer ?
#
loop_
_entity_poly.entity_id
_entity_poly.type
_entity_poly.pdbx_seq_one_letter_code
_entity_poly.pdbx_strand_id
1 'polypeptide(L)'
;KVVNRRALYVSILLHDIAKGRRGDHSVLGGEVALKLGPRLGLDEKETEIVAWLVRNHLLMSAIAFKRDLADWKTITDFVAQVQAIERLRLLAMLTIVDIRAVGPGVWNSWKRQLIAELYEAAEERLRLGHVQHRREQRIAAKKAAVAERLGARKDLVEALGKQLADAYWIAESDDIIAMNLIQFDGAKGRALDVHTEYYAARGATLVTVIAADHPGLFYRIAGGIHLAGGNIIDARIHTARNGMAVDNFLVQDPLGRPFSEDSQLARIRTMIEDALANRVKLVPQLAARPLARPRADAFEVRPRVEFDNAASNRFTVIEVGARDRPALLNRLARALFEAKLMVHSAHIATYGERAADTFYVTDLLGEKIDSPQRQKAVEKKLLEAAGEETVEVAAA
;
A
#
# COMPACT_ATOMS: atom_id res chain seq x y z
N LYS A 1 11.74 -21.88 13.10
CA LYS A 1 11.13 -23.17 13.41
C LYS A 1 9.88 -22.91 14.24
N VAL A 2 8.69 -23.39 13.81
CA VAL A 2 7.46 -23.26 14.58
C VAL A 2 7.53 -24.20 15.77
N VAL A 3 7.46 -23.67 16.99
CA VAL A 3 7.61 -24.45 18.21
C VAL A 3 6.29 -25.16 18.55
N ASN A 4 5.14 -24.45 18.46
CA ASN A 4 3.83 -25.02 18.81
C ASN A 4 2.99 -25.30 17.55
N ARG A 5 3.22 -26.49 16.93
CA ARG A 5 2.46 -26.91 15.74
C ARG A 5 1.00 -27.22 16.05
N ARG A 6 0.71 -27.73 17.25
CA ARG A 6 -0.66 -28.08 17.65
C ARG A 6 -1.54 -26.83 17.73
N ALA A 7 -1.05 -25.76 18.36
CA ALA A 7 -1.75 -24.49 18.40
C ALA A 7 -1.96 -23.93 16.98
N LEU A 8 -0.97 -24.03 16.07
CA LEU A 8 -1.12 -23.59 14.68
C LEU A 8 -2.25 -24.35 13.97
N TYR A 9 -2.26 -25.69 14.03
CA TYR A 9 -3.29 -26.48 13.34
C TYR A 9 -4.68 -26.21 13.86
N VAL A 10 -4.84 -26.11 15.19
CA VAL A 10 -6.13 -25.76 15.79
C VAL A 10 -6.56 -24.34 15.41
N SER A 11 -5.64 -23.39 15.36
CA SER A 11 -5.95 -22.02 14.91
C SER A 11 -6.40 -21.99 13.44
N ILE A 12 -5.73 -22.76 12.55
CA ILE A 12 -6.15 -22.88 11.14
C ILE A 12 -7.56 -23.46 11.05
N LEU A 13 -7.90 -24.45 11.88
CA LEU A 13 -9.24 -25.06 11.91
C LEU A 13 -10.31 -24.06 12.39
N LEU A 14 -9.98 -23.22 13.36
CA LEU A 14 -10.98 -22.39 14.07
C LEU A 14 -11.02 -20.93 13.61
N HIS A 15 -10.09 -20.42 12.79
CA HIS A 15 -9.96 -18.97 12.49
C HIS A 15 -11.27 -18.34 11.98
N ASP A 16 -12.02 -19.05 11.17
CA ASP A 16 -13.29 -18.61 10.56
C ASP A 16 -14.55 -19.26 11.21
N ILE A 17 -14.41 -19.92 12.37
CA ILE A 17 -15.50 -20.70 13.01
C ILE A 17 -16.79 -19.89 13.28
N ALA A 18 -16.67 -18.60 13.41
CA ALA A 18 -17.83 -17.70 13.67
C ALA A 18 -18.25 -16.91 12.41
N LYS A 19 -17.69 -17.21 11.22
CA LYS A 19 -18.06 -16.55 9.98
C LYS A 19 -19.54 -16.75 9.64
N GLY A 20 -20.19 -15.67 9.20
CA GLY A 20 -21.65 -15.67 8.93
C GLY A 20 -22.54 -15.39 10.14
N ARG A 21 -21.99 -15.30 11.36
CA ARG A 21 -22.73 -14.85 12.54
C ARG A 21 -22.83 -13.33 12.59
N ARG A 22 -23.83 -12.80 13.30
CA ARG A 22 -23.94 -11.34 13.56
C ARG A 22 -22.78 -10.88 14.45
N GLY A 23 -22.12 -9.80 14.09
CA GLY A 23 -20.98 -9.21 14.82
C GLY A 23 -19.63 -9.53 14.16
N ASP A 24 -18.55 -9.16 14.83
CA ASP A 24 -17.19 -9.44 14.37
C ASP A 24 -16.85 -10.92 14.55
N HIS A 25 -16.69 -11.66 13.45
CA HIS A 25 -16.42 -13.09 13.46
C HIS A 25 -15.08 -13.44 14.13
N SER A 26 -14.09 -12.54 14.09
CA SER A 26 -12.78 -12.76 14.70
C SER A 26 -12.88 -12.71 16.21
N VAL A 27 -13.62 -11.74 16.76
CA VAL A 27 -13.89 -11.62 18.19
C VAL A 27 -14.70 -12.82 18.68
N LEU A 28 -15.81 -13.11 18.03
CA LEU A 28 -16.67 -14.26 18.37
C LEU A 28 -15.92 -15.59 18.22
N GLY A 29 -15.10 -15.73 17.19
CA GLY A 29 -14.25 -16.90 16.97
C GLY A 29 -13.26 -17.13 18.11
N GLY A 30 -12.63 -16.05 18.59
CA GLY A 30 -11.75 -16.10 19.76
C GLY A 30 -12.44 -16.60 21.03
N GLU A 31 -13.69 -16.16 21.28
CA GLU A 31 -14.49 -16.65 22.41
C GLU A 31 -14.87 -18.14 22.28
N VAL A 32 -15.17 -18.57 21.04
CA VAL A 32 -15.43 -19.99 20.75
C VAL A 32 -14.17 -20.81 20.96
N ALA A 33 -13.01 -20.32 20.53
CA ALA A 33 -11.72 -21.00 20.70
C ALA A 33 -11.35 -21.21 22.16
N LEU A 34 -11.60 -20.22 23.05
CA LEU A 34 -11.41 -20.36 24.50
C LEU A 34 -12.23 -21.54 25.09
N LYS A 35 -13.46 -21.72 24.61
CA LYS A 35 -14.35 -22.80 25.09
C LYS A 35 -13.98 -24.17 24.50
N LEU A 36 -13.52 -24.21 23.27
CA LEU A 36 -13.18 -25.43 22.55
C LEU A 36 -11.78 -25.95 22.85
N GLY A 37 -10.82 -25.08 23.16
CA GLY A 37 -9.42 -25.44 23.37
C GLY A 37 -9.22 -26.61 24.34
N PRO A 38 -9.78 -26.56 25.60
CA PRO A 38 -9.68 -27.65 26.55
C PRO A 38 -10.30 -28.94 26.05
N ARG A 39 -11.43 -28.85 25.31
CA ARG A 39 -12.10 -30.02 24.71
C ARG A 39 -11.29 -30.67 23.58
N LEU A 40 -10.42 -29.90 22.94
CA LEU A 40 -9.48 -30.38 21.91
C LEU A 40 -8.15 -30.86 22.53
N GLY A 41 -8.06 -30.90 23.86
CA GLY A 41 -6.89 -31.36 24.58
C GLY A 41 -5.76 -30.34 24.66
N LEU A 42 -6.04 -29.06 24.43
CA LEU A 42 -5.06 -27.98 24.60
C LEU A 42 -4.93 -27.65 26.10
N ASP A 43 -3.73 -27.34 26.54
CA ASP A 43 -3.53 -26.75 27.84
C ASP A 43 -3.97 -25.26 27.87
N GLU A 44 -3.91 -24.62 29.03
CA GLU A 44 -4.35 -23.24 29.22
C GLU A 44 -3.57 -22.27 28.33
N LYS A 45 -2.24 -22.41 28.26
CA LYS A 45 -1.35 -21.56 27.47
C LYS A 45 -1.62 -21.73 25.97
N GLU A 46 -1.78 -22.96 25.51
CA GLU A 46 -2.11 -23.26 24.11
C GLU A 46 -3.51 -22.73 23.75
N THR A 47 -4.47 -22.87 24.65
CA THR A 47 -5.83 -22.35 24.46
C THR A 47 -5.83 -20.84 24.33
N GLU A 48 -5.07 -20.12 25.17
CA GLU A 48 -4.90 -18.67 25.07
C GLU A 48 -4.25 -18.25 23.74
N ILE A 49 -3.18 -18.94 23.31
CA ILE A 49 -2.50 -18.67 22.04
C ILE A 49 -3.47 -18.88 20.85
N VAL A 50 -4.23 -19.97 20.85
CA VAL A 50 -5.20 -20.27 19.80
C VAL A 50 -6.29 -19.21 19.75
N ALA A 51 -6.87 -18.85 20.90
CA ALA A 51 -7.90 -17.82 20.97
C ALA A 51 -7.39 -16.45 20.49
N TRP A 52 -6.14 -16.10 20.86
CA TRP A 52 -5.51 -14.88 20.40
C TRP A 52 -5.30 -14.90 18.87
N LEU A 53 -4.81 -16.01 18.31
CA LEU A 53 -4.59 -16.18 16.86
C LEU A 53 -5.90 -16.07 16.09
N VAL A 54 -6.96 -16.74 16.55
CA VAL A 54 -8.29 -16.68 15.93
C VAL A 54 -8.83 -15.25 15.96
N ARG A 55 -8.71 -14.56 17.08
CA ARG A 55 -9.16 -13.16 17.22
C ARG A 55 -8.38 -12.21 16.30
N ASN A 56 -7.11 -12.47 16.07
CA ASN A 56 -6.20 -11.57 15.35
C ASN A 56 -5.76 -12.11 13.97
N HIS A 57 -6.45 -13.11 13.41
CA HIS A 57 -5.99 -13.77 12.17
C HIS A 57 -5.89 -12.81 10.98
N LEU A 58 -6.71 -11.75 10.93
CA LEU A 58 -6.67 -10.72 9.89
C LEU A 58 -5.67 -9.59 10.17
N LEU A 59 -5.08 -9.51 11.37
CA LEU A 59 -4.23 -8.39 11.80
C LEU A 59 -3.03 -8.19 10.86
N MET A 60 -2.28 -9.25 10.60
CA MET A 60 -1.06 -9.15 9.78
C MET A 60 -1.36 -8.76 8.34
N SER A 61 -2.40 -9.34 7.73
CA SER A 61 -2.81 -9.00 6.36
C SER A 61 -3.36 -7.59 6.26
N ALA A 62 -4.14 -7.15 7.24
CA ALA A 62 -4.68 -5.79 7.29
C ALA A 62 -3.55 -4.74 7.38
N ILE A 63 -2.56 -4.97 8.25
CA ILE A 63 -1.41 -4.06 8.38
C ILE A 63 -0.53 -4.10 7.13
N ALA A 64 -0.14 -5.29 6.65
CA ALA A 64 0.77 -5.44 5.52
C ALA A 64 0.23 -4.85 4.22
N PHE A 65 -1.10 -4.94 3.99
CA PHE A 65 -1.69 -4.55 2.70
C PHE A 65 -2.34 -3.16 2.71
N LYS A 66 -2.58 -2.57 3.88
CA LYS A 66 -3.30 -1.31 4.00
C LYS A 66 -2.51 -0.21 4.71
N ARG A 67 -1.37 -0.53 5.34
CA ARG A 67 -0.59 0.45 6.09
C ARG A 67 0.77 0.66 5.45
N ASP A 68 1.29 1.87 5.59
CA ASP A 68 2.67 2.17 5.21
C ASP A 68 3.63 1.52 6.18
N LEU A 69 4.34 0.49 5.73
CA LEU A 69 5.34 -0.23 6.53
C LEU A 69 6.61 0.60 6.78
N ALA A 70 6.79 1.68 6.04
CA ALA A 70 7.85 2.65 6.30
C ALA A 70 7.50 3.62 7.45
N ASP A 71 6.22 3.78 7.78
CA ASP A 71 5.83 4.53 8.96
C ASP A 71 6.16 3.73 10.23
N TRP A 72 7.10 4.28 11.02
CA TRP A 72 7.54 3.65 12.27
C TRP A 72 6.39 3.36 13.24
N LYS A 73 5.34 4.18 13.23
CA LYS A 73 4.18 3.99 14.07
C LYS A 73 3.44 2.70 13.70
N THR A 74 3.31 2.39 12.42
CA THR A 74 2.71 1.13 11.94
C THR A 74 3.36 -0.09 12.58
N ILE A 75 4.70 -0.16 12.55
CA ILE A 75 5.45 -1.28 13.14
C ILE A 75 5.33 -1.29 14.66
N THR A 76 5.36 -0.11 15.30
CA THR A 76 5.23 -0.01 16.75
C THR A 76 3.89 -0.53 17.25
N ASP A 77 2.81 -0.08 16.62
CA ASP A 77 1.45 -0.45 17.01
C ASP A 77 1.19 -1.94 16.74
N PHE A 78 1.71 -2.48 15.64
CA PHE A 78 1.65 -3.91 15.33
C PHE A 78 2.37 -4.75 16.40
N VAL A 79 3.59 -4.38 16.75
CA VAL A 79 4.39 -5.08 17.79
C VAL A 79 3.72 -5.01 19.16
N ALA A 80 3.11 -3.88 19.50
CA ALA A 80 2.36 -3.72 20.75
C ALA A 80 1.16 -4.68 20.86
N GLN A 81 0.54 -5.04 19.73
CA GLN A 81 -0.55 -6.03 19.68
C GLN A 81 -0.02 -7.47 19.72
N VAL A 82 1.04 -7.76 18.96
CA VAL A 82 1.62 -9.11 18.86
C VAL A 82 2.33 -9.55 20.13
N GLN A 83 3.14 -8.67 20.75
CA GLN A 83 3.83 -8.77 22.01
C GLN A 83 4.91 -9.85 22.10
N ALA A 84 4.86 -10.94 21.36
CA ALA A 84 5.77 -12.07 21.47
C ALA A 84 6.18 -12.63 20.11
N ILE A 85 7.47 -13.05 19.99
CA ILE A 85 8.01 -13.66 18.77
C ILE A 85 7.25 -14.94 18.39
N GLU A 86 6.80 -15.73 19.37
CA GLU A 86 6.01 -16.93 19.11
C GLU A 86 4.66 -16.60 18.46
N ARG A 87 3.94 -15.61 19.00
CA ARG A 87 2.68 -15.12 18.40
C ARG A 87 2.91 -14.58 17.00
N LEU A 88 4.01 -13.82 16.77
CA LEU A 88 4.37 -13.29 15.45
C LEU A 88 4.57 -14.43 14.43
N ARG A 89 5.31 -15.47 14.80
CA ARG A 89 5.59 -16.62 13.93
C ARG A 89 4.32 -17.40 13.57
N LEU A 90 3.49 -17.67 14.57
CA LEU A 90 2.23 -18.39 14.38
C LEU A 90 1.25 -17.57 13.54
N LEU A 91 1.14 -16.27 13.79
CA LEU A 91 0.29 -15.36 13.03
C LEU A 91 0.73 -15.27 11.57
N ALA A 92 2.03 -15.17 11.29
CA ALA A 92 2.56 -15.15 9.93
C ALA A 92 2.21 -16.44 9.17
N MET A 93 2.37 -17.59 9.80
CA MET A 93 2.02 -18.88 9.19
C MET A 93 0.52 -19.00 8.94
N LEU A 94 -0.31 -18.61 9.91
CA LEU A 94 -1.77 -18.62 9.78
C LEU A 94 -2.20 -17.70 8.62
N THR A 95 -1.69 -16.48 8.56
CA THR A 95 -1.99 -15.51 7.49
C THR A 95 -1.62 -16.04 6.10
N ILE A 96 -0.45 -16.66 5.95
CA ILE A 96 -0.01 -17.22 4.66
C ILE A 96 -0.93 -18.36 4.24
N VAL A 97 -1.28 -19.25 5.16
CA VAL A 97 -2.16 -20.41 4.87
C VAL A 97 -3.55 -19.91 4.49
N ASP A 98 -4.11 -18.97 5.24
CA ASP A 98 -5.43 -18.38 4.98
C ASP A 98 -5.49 -17.74 3.59
N ILE A 99 -4.54 -16.87 3.24
CA ILE A 99 -4.52 -16.23 1.92
C ILE A 99 -4.37 -17.26 0.79
N ARG A 100 -3.55 -18.30 0.98
CA ARG A 100 -3.38 -19.36 -0.02
C ARG A 100 -4.62 -20.22 -0.19
N ALA A 101 -5.41 -20.39 0.85
CA ALA A 101 -6.65 -21.17 0.81
C ALA A 101 -7.77 -20.50 0.01
N VAL A 102 -7.72 -19.19 -0.19
CA VAL A 102 -8.73 -18.43 -0.96
C VAL A 102 -8.78 -18.87 -2.44
N GLY A 103 -7.63 -19.20 -3.04
CA GLY A 103 -7.58 -19.69 -4.41
C GLY A 103 -6.29 -19.39 -5.16
N PRO A 104 -6.16 -19.93 -6.39
CA PRO A 104 -5.00 -19.69 -7.25
C PRO A 104 -4.82 -18.20 -7.57
N GLY A 105 -3.58 -17.70 -7.51
CA GLY A 105 -3.23 -16.32 -7.83
C GLY A 105 -3.49 -15.30 -6.73
N VAL A 106 -4.25 -15.63 -5.68
CA VAL A 106 -4.48 -14.70 -4.55
C VAL A 106 -3.19 -14.47 -3.75
N TRP A 107 -2.37 -15.53 -3.59
CA TRP A 107 -1.02 -15.44 -3.02
C TRP A 107 -0.02 -15.19 -4.15
N ASN A 108 0.50 -13.99 -4.26
CA ASN A 108 1.48 -13.58 -5.27
C ASN A 108 2.79 -13.08 -4.61
N SER A 109 3.80 -12.77 -5.43
CA SER A 109 5.10 -12.27 -4.96
C SER A 109 4.99 -10.94 -4.20
N TRP A 110 4.09 -10.06 -4.61
CA TRP A 110 3.83 -8.79 -3.93
C TRP A 110 3.35 -8.99 -2.48
N LYS A 111 2.29 -9.78 -2.28
CA LYS A 111 1.74 -10.06 -0.94
C LYS A 111 2.76 -10.78 -0.06
N ARG A 112 3.51 -11.73 -0.64
CA ARG A 112 4.59 -12.42 0.06
C ARG A 112 5.63 -11.43 0.59
N GLN A 113 6.03 -10.46 -0.22
CA GLN A 113 7.04 -9.49 0.14
C GLN A 113 6.57 -8.57 1.27
N LEU A 114 5.33 -8.05 1.20
CA LEU A 114 4.76 -7.21 2.26
C LEU A 114 4.65 -7.94 3.60
N ILE A 115 4.22 -9.20 3.59
CA ILE A 115 4.17 -10.02 4.81
C ILE A 115 5.58 -10.26 5.36
N ALA A 116 6.58 -10.52 4.50
CA ALA A 116 7.96 -10.70 4.92
C ALA A 116 8.54 -9.42 5.54
N GLU A 117 8.33 -8.26 4.91
CA GLU A 117 8.77 -6.96 5.43
C GLU A 117 8.18 -6.66 6.81
N LEU A 118 6.86 -6.83 6.96
CA LEU A 118 6.21 -6.62 8.25
C LEU A 118 6.75 -7.59 9.30
N TYR A 119 6.93 -8.87 8.93
CA TYR A 119 7.47 -9.89 9.82
C TYR A 119 8.88 -9.53 10.29
N GLU A 120 9.79 -9.22 9.37
CA GLU A 120 11.20 -8.90 9.66
C GLU A 120 11.31 -7.65 10.54
N ALA A 121 10.60 -6.58 10.21
CA ALA A 121 10.59 -5.35 11.01
C ALA A 121 10.04 -5.59 12.43
N ALA A 122 8.98 -6.40 12.55
CA ALA A 122 8.40 -6.73 13.85
C ALA A 122 9.29 -7.69 14.65
N GLU A 123 9.91 -8.70 14.02
CA GLU A 123 10.83 -9.63 14.68
C GLU A 123 12.07 -8.90 15.23
N GLU A 124 12.66 -8.01 14.41
CA GLU A 124 13.77 -7.16 14.83
C GLU A 124 13.41 -6.38 16.08
N ARG A 125 12.25 -5.70 16.06
CA ARG A 125 11.81 -4.89 17.19
C ARG A 125 11.49 -5.71 18.45
N LEU A 126 10.90 -6.89 18.31
CA LEU A 126 10.64 -7.79 19.44
C LEU A 126 11.90 -8.38 20.04
N ARG A 127 12.96 -8.58 19.24
CA ARG A 127 14.27 -9.09 19.71
C ARG A 127 15.12 -8.03 20.39
N LEU A 128 15.17 -6.82 19.82
CA LEU A 128 16.02 -5.73 20.26
C LEU A 128 15.36 -4.90 21.38
N GLY A 129 14.07 -5.10 21.64
CA GLY A 129 13.29 -4.31 22.58
C GLY A 129 13.20 -2.85 22.14
N HIS A 130 13.19 -1.94 23.12
CA HIS A 130 13.13 -0.51 22.87
C HIS A 130 14.48 0.14 22.52
N VAL A 131 15.48 -0.63 22.07
CA VAL A 131 16.71 -0.04 21.52
C VAL A 131 16.34 0.67 20.23
N GLN A 132 15.95 1.94 20.37
CA GLN A 132 15.89 2.86 19.25
C GLN A 132 17.29 2.94 18.66
N HIS A 133 17.56 2.22 17.57
CA HIS A 133 18.59 2.73 16.68
C HIS A 133 18.13 4.12 16.28
N ARG A 134 18.90 5.14 16.69
CA ARG A 134 18.54 6.52 16.40
C ARG A 134 18.23 6.62 14.91
N ARG A 135 17.18 7.35 14.57
CA ARG A 135 16.78 7.58 13.16
C ARG A 135 18.00 7.85 12.25
N GLU A 136 18.96 8.61 12.77
CA GLU A 136 20.22 8.91 12.12
C GLU A 136 21.07 7.67 11.82
N GLN A 137 21.14 6.71 12.74
CA GLN A 137 21.89 5.46 12.55
C GLN A 137 21.25 4.58 11.46
N ARG A 138 19.92 4.52 11.40
CA ARG A 138 19.21 3.79 10.36
C ARG A 138 19.43 4.41 8.98
N ILE A 139 19.37 5.75 8.89
CA ILE A 139 19.66 6.47 7.65
C ILE A 139 21.12 6.28 7.24
N ALA A 140 22.06 6.33 8.18
CA ALA A 140 23.48 6.10 7.89
C ALA A 140 23.74 4.67 7.41
N ALA A 141 23.14 3.66 8.03
CA ALA A 141 23.23 2.27 7.58
C ALA A 141 22.63 2.11 6.16
N LYS A 142 21.46 2.72 5.91
CA LYS A 142 20.81 2.75 4.61
C LYS A 142 21.68 3.38 3.52
N LYS A 143 22.28 4.53 3.81
CA LYS A 143 23.23 5.21 2.90
C LYS A 143 24.45 4.33 2.59
N ALA A 144 24.99 3.63 3.57
CA ALA A 144 26.10 2.70 3.38
C ALA A 144 25.71 1.53 2.46
N ALA A 145 24.53 0.90 2.71
CA ALA A 145 24.02 -0.18 1.87
C ALA A 145 23.76 0.26 0.43
N VAL A 146 23.19 1.45 0.23
CA VAL A 146 22.98 2.04 -1.10
C VAL A 146 24.31 2.34 -1.79
N ALA A 147 25.31 2.86 -1.07
CA ALA A 147 26.63 3.11 -1.62
C ALA A 147 27.33 1.82 -2.08
N GLU A 148 27.19 0.74 -1.32
CA GLU A 148 27.68 -0.59 -1.69
C GLU A 148 27.02 -1.08 -2.99
N ARG A 149 25.68 -0.92 -3.12
CA ARG A 149 24.94 -1.27 -4.34
C ARG A 149 25.36 -0.46 -5.57
N LEU A 150 25.61 0.83 -5.39
CA LEU A 150 26.01 1.72 -6.47
C LEU A 150 27.45 1.45 -6.96
N GLY A 151 28.28 0.80 -6.15
CA GLY A 151 29.65 0.42 -6.52
C GLY A 151 30.48 1.61 -6.97
N ALA A 152 30.86 1.66 -8.25
CA ALA A 152 31.65 2.74 -8.84
C ALA A 152 30.96 4.12 -8.78
N ARG A 153 29.62 4.16 -8.62
CA ARG A 153 28.82 5.41 -8.54
C ARG A 153 28.39 5.77 -7.12
N LYS A 154 29.05 5.25 -6.11
CA LYS A 154 28.76 5.51 -4.68
C LYS A 154 28.78 7.01 -4.30
N ASP A 155 29.51 7.83 -5.03
CA ASP A 155 29.56 9.28 -4.90
C ASP A 155 28.20 9.96 -5.05
N LEU A 156 27.26 9.34 -5.76
CA LEU A 156 25.88 9.83 -5.90
C LEU A 156 25.15 9.92 -4.55
N VAL A 157 25.48 9.06 -3.59
CA VAL A 157 24.90 9.10 -2.24
C VAL A 157 25.21 10.43 -1.55
N GLU A 158 26.43 10.94 -1.69
CA GLU A 158 26.80 12.23 -1.13
C GLU A 158 26.34 13.42 -1.99
N ALA A 159 26.48 13.30 -3.32
CA ALA A 159 26.18 14.39 -4.24
C ALA A 159 24.68 14.71 -4.29
N LEU A 160 23.82 13.67 -4.39
CA LEU A 160 22.38 13.82 -4.56
C LEU A 160 21.59 13.48 -3.30
N GLY A 161 22.12 12.60 -2.45
CA GLY A 161 21.41 12.16 -1.25
C GLY A 161 21.12 13.27 -0.24
N LYS A 162 21.81 14.39 -0.29
CA LYS A 162 21.53 15.60 0.50
C LYS A 162 20.23 16.30 0.08
N GLN A 163 19.78 16.08 -1.15
CA GLN A 163 18.55 16.65 -1.68
C GLN A 163 17.33 15.86 -1.22
N LEU A 164 17.51 14.59 -0.85
CA LEU A 164 16.45 13.70 -0.41
C LEU A 164 16.21 13.84 1.09
N ALA A 165 14.95 13.94 1.48
CA ALA A 165 14.57 14.05 2.88
C ALA A 165 14.82 12.72 3.64
N ASP A 166 15.00 12.80 4.96
CA ASP A 166 15.16 11.61 5.81
C ASP A 166 14.02 10.60 5.67
N ALA A 167 12.80 11.10 5.43
CA ALA A 167 11.63 10.26 5.22
C ALA A 167 11.77 9.37 3.97
N TYR A 168 12.37 9.90 2.90
CA TYR A 168 12.67 9.14 1.69
C TYR A 168 13.61 7.96 1.98
N TRP A 169 14.73 8.23 2.71
CA TRP A 169 15.71 7.20 3.06
C TRP A 169 15.12 6.07 3.91
N ILE A 170 14.09 6.36 4.70
CA ILE A 170 13.41 5.36 5.53
C ILE A 170 12.35 4.62 4.73
N ALA A 171 11.63 5.32 3.86
CA ALA A 171 10.48 4.78 3.15
C ALA A 171 10.85 3.82 2.02
N GLU A 172 11.94 4.12 1.29
CA GLU A 172 12.30 3.35 0.11
C GLU A 172 13.28 2.21 0.40
N SER A 173 13.24 1.16 -0.42
CA SER A 173 14.22 0.07 -0.36
C SER A 173 15.56 0.50 -0.98
N ASP A 174 16.64 -0.17 -0.58
CA ASP A 174 18.00 0.20 -0.99
C ASP A 174 18.21 0.15 -2.52
N ASP A 175 17.54 -0.80 -3.18
CA ASP A 175 17.58 -0.95 -4.63
C ASP A 175 16.82 0.16 -5.35
N ILE A 176 15.62 0.54 -4.88
CA ILE A 176 14.87 1.69 -5.43
C ILE A 176 15.65 2.98 -5.22
N ILE A 177 16.24 3.20 -4.05
CA ILE A 177 17.07 4.39 -3.79
C ILE A 177 18.25 4.43 -4.77
N ALA A 178 18.94 3.30 -4.98
CA ALA A 178 20.08 3.25 -5.91
C ALA A 178 19.65 3.58 -7.35
N MET A 179 18.54 3.00 -7.83
CA MET A 179 17.97 3.31 -9.14
C MET A 179 17.56 4.79 -9.26
N ASN A 180 16.87 5.32 -8.24
CA ASN A 180 16.43 6.71 -8.24
C ASN A 180 17.61 7.69 -8.24
N LEU A 181 18.71 7.41 -7.53
CA LEU A 181 19.92 8.26 -7.57
C LEU A 181 20.56 8.26 -8.95
N ILE A 182 20.63 7.11 -9.62
CA ILE A 182 21.13 7.00 -10.99
C ILE A 182 20.25 7.79 -11.96
N GLN A 183 18.94 7.64 -11.85
CA GLN A 183 17.98 8.36 -12.68
C GLN A 183 18.04 9.87 -12.44
N PHE A 184 18.08 10.28 -11.16
CA PHE A 184 18.15 11.69 -10.77
C PHE A 184 19.42 12.39 -11.32
N ASP A 185 20.55 11.68 -11.33
CA ASP A 185 21.77 12.14 -11.95
C ASP A 185 21.62 12.28 -13.49
N GLY A 186 21.02 11.27 -14.13
CA GLY A 186 20.75 11.28 -15.57
C GLY A 186 19.68 12.29 -15.99
N ALA A 187 18.79 12.70 -15.09
CA ALA A 187 17.72 13.65 -15.34
C ALA A 187 18.14 15.12 -15.21
N LYS A 188 19.40 15.41 -14.84
CA LYS A 188 19.90 16.77 -14.66
C LYS A 188 19.58 17.66 -15.87
N GLY A 189 18.90 18.78 -15.61
CA GLY A 189 18.50 19.73 -16.65
C GLY A 189 17.23 19.38 -17.43
N ARG A 190 16.59 18.24 -17.16
CA ARG A 190 15.29 17.87 -17.72
C ARG A 190 14.17 18.25 -16.76
N ALA A 191 13.09 18.82 -17.29
CA ALA A 191 11.91 19.17 -16.52
C ALA A 191 11.07 17.95 -16.11
N LEU A 192 11.20 16.86 -16.87
CA LEU A 192 10.48 15.59 -16.66
C LEU A 192 11.38 14.44 -17.09
N ASP A 193 11.44 13.42 -16.28
CA ASP A 193 12.04 12.13 -16.60
C ASP A 193 11.15 11.00 -16.07
N VAL A 194 10.82 10.06 -16.95
CA VAL A 194 9.99 8.88 -16.61
C VAL A 194 10.80 7.63 -16.90
N HIS A 195 11.09 6.87 -15.87
CA HIS A 195 11.76 5.57 -15.98
C HIS A 195 10.80 4.44 -15.69
N THR A 196 10.93 3.34 -16.42
CA THR A 196 10.12 2.13 -16.22
C THR A 196 11.02 0.92 -16.26
N GLU A 197 10.89 0.04 -15.27
CA GLU A 197 11.73 -1.14 -15.14
C GLU A 197 10.93 -2.33 -14.58
N TYR A 198 11.24 -3.54 -15.06
CA TYR A 198 10.73 -4.77 -14.47
C TYR A 198 11.35 -4.99 -13.09
N TYR A 199 10.53 -4.93 -12.06
CA TYR A 199 10.98 -5.06 -10.67
C TYR A 199 10.63 -6.45 -10.13
N ALA A 200 11.53 -7.40 -10.38
CA ALA A 200 11.32 -8.83 -10.06
C ALA A 200 11.07 -9.07 -8.57
N ALA A 201 11.73 -8.32 -7.67
CA ALA A 201 11.60 -8.48 -6.23
C ALA A 201 10.15 -8.31 -5.74
N ARG A 202 9.37 -7.48 -6.42
CA ARG A 202 7.96 -7.18 -6.08
C ARG A 202 6.96 -7.84 -7.05
N GLY A 203 7.43 -8.48 -8.14
CA GLY A 203 6.54 -9.01 -9.19
C GLY A 203 5.69 -7.90 -9.83
N ALA A 204 6.26 -6.75 -10.02
CA ALA A 204 5.62 -5.55 -10.55
C ALA A 204 6.55 -4.83 -11.52
N THR A 205 6.07 -3.82 -12.19
CA THR A 205 6.86 -2.85 -12.92
C THR A 205 7.05 -1.62 -12.04
N LEU A 206 8.29 -1.23 -11.79
CA LEU A 206 8.60 0.04 -11.15
C LEU A 206 8.52 1.15 -12.20
N VAL A 207 7.76 2.17 -11.88
CA VAL A 207 7.66 3.42 -12.66
C VAL A 207 8.12 4.54 -11.75
N THR A 208 9.24 5.17 -12.10
CA THR A 208 9.75 6.34 -11.36
C THR A 208 9.57 7.59 -12.19
N VAL A 209 8.97 8.61 -11.60
CA VAL A 209 8.76 9.91 -12.24
C VAL A 209 9.54 10.97 -11.47
N ILE A 210 10.42 11.68 -12.17
CA ILE A 210 11.12 12.85 -11.67
C ILE A 210 10.59 14.06 -12.43
N ALA A 211 9.93 14.99 -11.71
CA ALA A 211 9.32 16.19 -12.29
C ALA A 211 9.30 17.33 -11.28
N ALA A 212 9.05 18.57 -11.73
CA ALA A 212 8.71 19.64 -10.80
C ALA A 212 7.46 19.27 -10.01
N ASP A 213 7.55 19.30 -8.67
CA ASP A 213 6.41 18.93 -7.82
C ASP A 213 5.33 20.01 -7.87
N HIS A 214 4.09 19.57 -8.02
CA HIS A 214 2.92 20.44 -8.01
C HIS A 214 1.67 19.67 -7.59
N PRO A 215 0.68 20.33 -6.97
CA PRO A 215 -0.61 19.72 -6.70
C PRO A 215 -1.22 19.13 -7.97
N GLY A 216 -1.67 17.87 -7.91
CA GLY A 216 -2.24 17.18 -9.05
C GLY A 216 -1.27 16.35 -9.88
N LEU A 217 0.02 16.34 -9.57
CA LEU A 217 1.00 15.45 -10.22
C LEU A 217 0.55 13.99 -10.11
N PHE A 218 0.20 13.54 -8.90
CA PHE A 218 -0.23 12.17 -8.62
C PHE A 218 -1.43 11.73 -9.49
N TYR A 219 -2.51 12.51 -9.56
CA TYR A 219 -3.68 12.10 -10.34
C TYR A 219 -3.40 12.03 -11.85
N ARG A 220 -2.50 12.87 -12.36
CA ARG A 220 -2.11 12.85 -13.78
C ARG A 220 -1.25 11.64 -14.11
N ILE A 221 -0.29 11.31 -13.25
CA ILE A 221 0.52 10.10 -13.40
C ILE A 221 -0.38 8.87 -13.32
N ALA A 222 -1.27 8.79 -12.31
CA ALA A 222 -2.21 7.69 -12.16
C ALA A 222 -3.12 7.53 -13.40
N GLY A 223 -3.58 8.66 -13.98
CA GLY A 223 -4.34 8.65 -15.22
C GLY A 223 -3.55 8.14 -16.43
N GLY A 224 -2.31 8.56 -16.58
CA GLY A 224 -1.40 8.10 -17.64
C GLY A 224 -1.11 6.60 -17.55
N ILE A 225 -0.80 6.10 -16.35
CA ILE A 225 -0.59 4.68 -16.10
C ILE A 225 -1.86 3.88 -16.46
N HIS A 226 -3.03 4.35 -16.02
CA HIS A 226 -4.29 3.68 -16.35
C HIS A 226 -4.58 3.67 -17.84
N LEU A 227 -4.33 4.78 -18.55
CA LEU A 227 -4.48 4.84 -20.02
C LEU A 227 -3.48 3.92 -20.74
N ALA A 228 -2.34 3.64 -20.17
CA ALA A 228 -1.41 2.63 -20.68
C ALA A 228 -1.88 1.18 -20.43
N GLY A 229 -2.90 0.97 -19.60
CA GLY A 229 -3.42 -0.34 -19.22
C GLY A 229 -2.85 -0.86 -17.90
N GLY A 230 -2.18 -0.01 -17.12
CA GLY A 230 -1.59 -0.37 -15.84
C GLY A 230 -2.54 -0.15 -14.66
N ASN A 231 -2.45 -1.04 -13.68
CA ASN A 231 -3.03 -0.90 -12.35
C ASN A 231 -1.93 -0.57 -11.36
N ILE A 232 -2.06 0.53 -10.64
CA ILE A 232 -1.16 0.89 -9.55
C ILE A 232 -1.53 0.03 -8.34
N ILE A 233 -0.52 -0.60 -7.73
CA ILE A 233 -0.69 -1.41 -6.51
C ILE A 233 -0.02 -0.77 -5.29
N ASP A 234 0.95 0.11 -5.51
CA ASP A 234 1.59 0.92 -4.47
C ASP A 234 2.12 2.21 -5.10
N ALA A 235 2.11 3.28 -4.33
CA ALA A 235 2.69 4.56 -4.74
C ALA A 235 3.35 5.26 -3.54
N ARG A 236 4.55 5.79 -3.76
CA ARG A 236 5.29 6.59 -2.79
C ARG A 236 5.70 7.90 -3.43
N ILE A 237 5.29 8.98 -2.81
CA ILE A 237 5.38 10.32 -3.34
C ILE A 237 6.36 11.10 -2.47
N HIS A 238 7.44 11.58 -3.06
CA HIS A 238 8.49 12.28 -2.35
C HIS A 238 8.85 13.59 -3.04
N THR A 239 8.93 14.66 -2.27
CA THR A 239 9.45 15.93 -2.75
C THR A 239 10.88 16.11 -2.26
N ALA A 240 11.83 16.27 -3.17
CA ALA A 240 13.21 16.60 -2.86
C ALA A 240 13.33 18.08 -2.46
N ARG A 241 14.42 18.44 -1.76
CA ARG A 241 14.64 19.81 -1.24
C ARG A 241 14.74 20.88 -2.34
N ASN A 242 15.04 20.49 -3.55
CA ASN A 242 15.07 21.36 -4.74
C ASN A 242 13.68 21.52 -5.40
N GLY A 243 12.62 21.02 -4.79
CA GLY A 243 11.25 21.10 -5.32
C GLY A 243 10.93 20.10 -6.44
N MET A 244 11.80 19.13 -6.68
CA MET A 244 11.51 18.04 -7.62
C MET A 244 10.79 16.91 -6.90
N ALA A 245 9.75 16.38 -7.51
CA ALA A 245 9.15 15.11 -7.11
C ALA A 245 10.05 13.96 -7.54
N VAL A 246 10.11 12.91 -6.70
CA VAL A 246 10.70 11.60 -6.99
C VAL A 246 9.67 10.57 -6.60
N ASP A 247 8.78 10.27 -7.53
CA ASP A 247 7.60 9.46 -7.28
C ASP A 247 7.80 8.05 -7.82
N ASN A 248 7.61 7.06 -6.95
CA ASN A 248 7.74 5.65 -7.28
C ASN A 248 6.38 4.98 -7.29
N PHE A 249 6.05 4.30 -8.38
CA PHE A 249 4.81 3.53 -8.53
C PHE A 249 5.14 2.08 -8.83
N LEU A 250 4.47 1.16 -8.15
CA LEU A 250 4.47 -0.25 -8.52
C LEU A 250 3.21 -0.55 -9.32
N VAL A 251 3.40 -1.05 -10.53
CA VAL A 251 2.35 -1.20 -11.53
C VAL A 251 2.28 -2.64 -12.02
N GLN A 252 1.07 -3.14 -12.19
CA GLN A 252 0.78 -4.45 -12.78
C GLN A 252 -0.25 -4.33 -13.90
N ASP A 253 -0.34 -5.34 -14.75
CA ASP A 253 -1.42 -5.47 -15.73
C ASP A 253 -2.74 -5.89 -15.03
N PRO A 254 -3.89 -5.90 -15.72
CA PRO A 254 -5.16 -6.31 -15.13
C PRO A 254 -5.21 -7.77 -14.65
N LEU A 255 -4.23 -8.59 -15.00
CA LEU A 255 -4.07 -9.96 -14.55
C LEU A 255 -3.09 -10.10 -13.37
N GLY A 256 -2.59 -8.98 -12.83
CA GLY A 256 -1.66 -8.95 -11.71
C GLY A 256 -0.21 -9.32 -12.10
N ARG A 257 0.16 -9.17 -13.37
CA ARG A 257 1.50 -9.45 -13.88
C ARG A 257 2.26 -8.16 -14.15
N PRO A 258 3.58 -8.15 -14.01
CA PRO A 258 4.39 -7.01 -14.40
C PRO A 258 4.41 -6.82 -15.93
N PHE A 259 4.57 -5.58 -16.36
CA PHE A 259 4.95 -5.26 -17.72
C PHE A 259 6.46 -5.52 -17.86
N SER A 260 6.87 -6.32 -18.83
CA SER A 260 8.27 -6.69 -19.04
C SER A 260 8.75 -6.42 -20.47
N GLU A 261 7.83 -6.17 -21.41
CA GLU A 261 8.16 -5.92 -22.80
C GLU A 261 8.49 -4.44 -23.06
N ASP A 262 9.55 -4.14 -23.79
CA ASP A 262 10.01 -2.78 -24.07
C ASP A 262 8.90 -1.89 -24.67
N SER A 263 8.06 -2.44 -25.53
CA SER A 263 6.91 -1.74 -26.13
C SER A 263 5.88 -1.33 -25.09
N GLN A 264 5.59 -2.20 -24.12
CA GLN A 264 4.67 -1.93 -23.02
C GLN A 264 5.24 -0.88 -22.06
N LEU A 265 6.52 -1.01 -21.71
CA LEU A 265 7.24 -0.06 -20.87
C LEU A 265 7.30 1.33 -21.54
N ALA A 266 7.60 1.39 -22.84
CA ALA A 266 7.59 2.64 -23.60
C ALA A 266 6.20 3.29 -23.62
N ARG A 267 5.13 2.50 -23.78
CA ARG A 267 3.76 2.99 -23.75
C ARG A 267 3.40 3.63 -22.41
N ILE A 268 3.82 3.04 -21.28
CA ILE A 268 3.60 3.62 -19.95
C ILE A 268 4.30 4.99 -19.87
N ARG A 269 5.57 5.08 -20.27
CA ARG A 269 6.31 6.35 -20.28
C ARG A 269 5.61 7.42 -21.11
N THR A 270 5.28 7.10 -22.36
CA THR A 270 4.63 8.05 -23.27
C THR A 270 3.28 8.54 -22.71
N MET A 271 2.45 7.65 -22.15
CA MET A 271 1.15 8.05 -21.60
C MET A 271 1.29 8.96 -20.38
N ILE A 272 2.29 8.73 -19.52
CA ILE A 272 2.58 9.61 -18.39
C ILE A 272 3.05 10.99 -18.89
N GLU A 273 4.01 11.01 -19.83
CA GLU A 273 4.53 12.25 -20.42
C GLU A 273 3.41 13.06 -21.11
N ASP A 274 2.52 12.39 -21.83
CA ASP A 274 1.39 13.03 -22.52
C ASP A 274 0.36 13.59 -21.53
N ALA A 275 0.10 12.86 -20.44
CA ALA A 275 -0.79 13.29 -19.37
C ALA A 275 -0.23 14.53 -18.63
N LEU A 276 1.06 14.53 -18.33
CA LEU A 276 1.74 15.64 -17.65
C LEU A 276 1.86 16.87 -18.54
N ALA A 277 2.12 16.68 -19.83
CA ALA A 277 2.19 17.76 -20.82
C ALA A 277 0.82 18.27 -21.29
N ASN A 278 -0.31 17.77 -20.72
CA ASN A 278 -1.69 18.07 -21.15
C ASN A 278 -1.98 17.75 -22.62
N ARG A 279 -1.22 16.88 -23.27
CA ARG A 279 -1.49 16.40 -24.63
C ARG A 279 -2.68 15.44 -24.67
N VAL A 280 -3.04 14.85 -23.53
CA VAL A 280 -4.16 13.93 -23.35
C VAL A 280 -5.16 14.54 -22.38
N LYS A 281 -6.43 14.58 -22.80
CA LYS A 281 -7.55 14.97 -21.92
C LYS A 281 -7.96 13.74 -21.07
N LEU A 282 -7.40 13.62 -19.87
CA LEU A 282 -7.57 12.43 -19.02
C LEU A 282 -9.04 12.10 -18.76
N VAL A 283 -9.85 13.08 -18.32
CA VAL A 283 -11.24 12.84 -17.90
C VAL A 283 -12.09 12.21 -19.00
N PRO A 284 -12.21 12.79 -20.22
CA PRO A 284 -13.01 12.18 -21.25
C PRO A 284 -12.45 10.86 -21.78
N GLN A 285 -11.13 10.69 -21.83
CA GLN A 285 -10.54 9.44 -22.30
C GLN A 285 -10.69 8.29 -21.30
N LEU A 286 -10.65 8.59 -20.00
CA LEU A 286 -10.92 7.60 -18.96
C LEU A 286 -12.41 7.22 -18.92
N ALA A 287 -13.31 8.20 -19.11
CA ALA A 287 -14.75 7.95 -19.19
C ALA A 287 -15.15 7.13 -20.44
N ALA A 288 -14.44 7.31 -21.55
CA ALA A 288 -14.72 6.57 -22.79
C ALA A 288 -14.28 5.10 -22.78
N ARG A 289 -13.49 4.67 -21.78
CA ARG A 289 -13.10 3.26 -21.65
C ARG A 289 -14.29 2.44 -21.16
N PRO A 290 -14.65 1.34 -21.88
CA PRO A 290 -15.75 0.50 -21.44
C PRO A 290 -15.44 -0.05 -20.04
N LEU A 291 -16.40 0.11 -19.14
CA LEU A 291 -16.39 -0.59 -17.87
C LEU A 291 -16.32 -2.09 -18.20
N ALA A 292 -15.41 -2.82 -17.59
CA ALA A 292 -15.45 -4.27 -17.63
C ALA A 292 -16.88 -4.67 -17.22
N ARG A 293 -17.55 -5.51 -18.04
CA ARG A 293 -18.94 -5.92 -17.77
C ARG A 293 -19.02 -6.38 -16.31
N PRO A 294 -19.93 -5.83 -15.49
CA PRO A 294 -20.12 -6.31 -14.15
C PRO A 294 -20.34 -7.82 -14.22
N ARG A 295 -19.54 -8.62 -13.56
CA ARG A 295 -19.94 -9.98 -13.22
C ARG A 295 -21.23 -9.83 -12.41
N ALA A 296 -22.26 -10.57 -12.79
CA ALA A 296 -23.62 -10.47 -12.29
C ALA A 296 -23.68 -10.07 -10.80
N ASP A 297 -24.53 -9.09 -10.48
CA ASP A 297 -24.71 -8.38 -9.20
C ASP A 297 -24.90 -9.29 -7.96
N ALA A 298 -23.87 -10.04 -7.58
CA ALA A 298 -23.97 -10.93 -6.43
C ALA A 298 -23.89 -10.16 -5.08
N PHE A 299 -23.22 -8.99 -5.06
CA PHE A 299 -23.06 -8.24 -3.81
C PHE A 299 -23.03 -6.72 -4.05
N GLU A 300 -23.88 -5.99 -3.32
CA GLU A 300 -23.81 -4.52 -3.25
C GLU A 300 -22.60 -4.10 -2.42
N VAL A 301 -21.62 -3.44 -3.05
CA VAL A 301 -20.49 -2.82 -2.36
C VAL A 301 -20.79 -1.34 -2.19
N ARG A 302 -21.22 -0.94 -1.02
CA ARG A 302 -21.43 0.48 -0.69
C ARG A 302 -20.09 1.16 -0.47
N PRO A 303 -19.83 2.32 -1.13
CA PRO A 303 -18.65 3.11 -0.85
C PRO A 303 -18.60 3.55 0.62
N ARG A 304 -17.39 3.53 1.19
CA ARG A 304 -17.12 4.02 2.53
C ARG A 304 -15.80 4.77 2.55
N VAL A 305 -15.71 5.76 3.40
CA VAL A 305 -14.50 6.55 3.63
C VAL A 305 -14.30 6.66 5.13
N GLU A 306 -13.11 6.36 5.59
CA GLU A 306 -12.74 6.39 7.00
C GLU A 306 -11.47 7.24 7.18
N PHE A 307 -11.47 8.13 8.19
CA PHE A 307 -10.32 8.97 8.55
C PHE A 307 -9.69 8.43 9.83
N ASP A 308 -8.38 8.22 9.80
CA ASP A 308 -7.61 7.78 10.97
C ASP A 308 -6.38 8.68 11.18
N ASN A 309 -6.51 9.67 12.08
CA ASN A 309 -5.41 10.53 12.48
C ASN A 309 -4.49 9.89 13.53
N ALA A 310 -4.88 8.75 14.09
CA ALA A 310 -4.05 8.01 15.04
C ALA A 310 -3.09 7.02 14.36
N ALA A 311 -3.37 6.61 13.13
CA ALA A 311 -2.57 5.62 12.40
C ALA A 311 -1.17 6.09 12.02
N SER A 312 -0.95 7.40 11.87
CA SER A 312 0.35 8.00 11.57
C SER A 312 0.61 9.22 12.44
N ASN A 313 1.88 9.48 12.79
CA ASN A 313 2.25 10.69 13.50
C ASN A 313 2.30 11.93 12.59
N ARG A 314 2.45 11.75 11.28
CA ARG A 314 2.68 12.82 10.31
C ARG A 314 1.51 13.09 9.39
N PHE A 315 0.72 12.07 9.07
CA PHE A 315 -0.28 12.11 8.02
C PHE A 315 -1.68 11.83 8.56
N THR A 316 -2.68 12.36 7.90
CA THR A 316 -4.04 11.83 7.98
C THR A 316 -4.10 10.61 7.08
N VAL A 317 -4.56 9.48 7.61
CA VAL A 317 -4.79 8.27 6.85
C VAL A 317 -6.25 8.23 6.44
N ILE A 318 -6.51 8.08 5.14
CA ILE A 318 -7.86 7.97 4.58
C ILE A 318 -8.00 6.59 3.94
N GLU A 319 -8.88 5.76 4.47
CA GLU A 319 -9.27 4.49 3.86
C GLU A 319 -10.53 4.65 3.05
N VAL A 320 -10.48 4.24 1.78
CA VAL A 320 -11.62 4.25 0.86
C VAL A 320 -11.94 2.82 0.46
N GLY A 321 -13.11 2.34 0.85
CA GLY A 321 -13.66 1.07 0.39
C GLY A 321 -14.69 1.33 -0.70
N ALA A 322 -14.57 0.69 -1.87
CA ALA A 322 -15.51 0.85 -2.97
C ALA A 322 -15.56 -0.43 -3.84
N ARG A 323 -16.47 -0.47 -4.81
CA ARG A 323 -16.42 -1.48 -5.87
C ARG A 323 -15.23 -1.19 -6.78
N ASP A 324 -14.40 -2.22 -7.04
CA ASP A 324 -13.27 -2.08 -7.97
C ASP A 324 -13.77 -1.87 -9.40
N ARG A 325 -13.26 -0.84 -10.03
CA ARG A 325 -13.65 -0.44 -11.39
C ARG A 325 -12.55 0.36 -12.09
N PRO A 326 -12.53 0.35 -13.43
CA PRO A 326 -11.55 1.11 -14.19
C PRO A 326 -11.49 2.57 -13.76
N ALA A 327 -10.30 3.11 -13.65
CA ALA A 327 -10.02 4.50 -13.27
C ALA A 327 -10.48 4.92 -11.85
N LEU A 328 -10.89 4.01 -10.96
CA LEU A 328 -11.28 4.35 -9.58
C LEU A 328 -10.19 5.16 -8.88
N LEU A 329 -8.94 4.67 -8.90
CA LEU A 329 -7.81 5.36 -8.29
C LEU A 329 -7.59 6.77 -8.86
N ASN A 330 -7.71 6.94 -10.19
CA ASN A 330 -7.58 8.27 -10.79
C ASN A 330 -8.68 9.23 -10.32
N ARG A 331 -9.93 8.76 -10.19
CA ARG A 331 -11.04 9.57 -9.67
C ARG A 331 -10.84 9.94 -8.21
N LEU A 332 -10.41 9.00 -7.38
CA LEU A 332 -10.08 9.26 -5.97
C LEU A 332 -8.92 10.24 -5.85
N ALA A 333 -7.85 10.04 -6.62
CA ALA A 333 -6.70 10.93 -6.65
C ALA A 333 -7.09 12.36 -7.11
N ARG A 334 -7.98 12.47 -8.08
CA ARG A 334 -8.54 13.76 -8.52
C ARG A 334 -9.38 14.42 -7.43
N ALA A 335 -10.23 13.66 -6.75
CA ALA A 335 -11.04 14.18 -5.64
C ALA A 335 -10.15 14.71 -4.49
N LEU A 336 -9.05 14.01 -4.16
CA LEU A 336 -8.05 14.47 -3.20
C LEU A 336 -7.40 15.78 -3.66
N PHE A 337 -7.00 15.87 -4.93
CA PHE A 337 -6.47 17.11 -5.52
C PHE A 337 -7.47 18.26 -5.44
N GLU A 338 -8.73 18.06 -5.84
CA GLU A 338 -9.81 19.06 -5.78
C GLU A 338 -10.15 19.46 -4.33
N ALA A 339 -9.88 18.58 -3.37
CA ALA A 339 -9.95 18.86 -1.93
C ALA A 339 -8.72 19.59 -1.38
N LYS A 340 -7.74 19.92 -2.22
CA LYS A 340 -6.47 20.57 -1.87
C LYS A 340 -5.66 19.75 -0.86
N LEU A 341 -5.55 18.45 -1.11
CA LEU A 341 -4.74 17.53 -0.33
C LEU A 341 -3.50 17.11 -1.13
N MET A 342 -2.40 16.94 -0.42
CA MET A 342 -1.16 16.34 -0.91
C MET A 342 -1.13 14.87 -0.53
N VAL A 343 -0.90 13.99 -1.49
CA VAL A 343 -0.73 12.55 -1.27
C VAL A 343 0.76 12.27 -1.08
N HIS A 344 1.12 11.54 -0.03
CA HIS A 344 2.50 11.13 0.28
C HIS A 344 2.73 9.64 0.04
N SER A 345 1.73 8.81 0.28
CA SER A 345 1.73 7.42 -0.16
C SER A 345 0.31 6.91 -0.40
N ALA A 346 0.19 5.90 -1.23
CA ALA A 346 -1.07 5.22 -1.50
C ALA A 346 -0.85 3.72 -1.62
N HIS A 347 -1.64 2.96 -0.86
CA HIS A 347 -1.64 1.49 -0.87
C HIS A 347 -2.96 1.00 -1.45
N ILE A 348 -2.87 0.31 -2.58
CA ILE A 348 -4.01 -0.07 -3.38
C ILE A 348 -4.21 -1.59 -3.27
N ALA A 349 -5.33 -2.00 -2.72
CA ALA A 349 -5.64 -3.41 -2.54
C ALA A 349 -7.01 -3.76 -3.11
N THR A 350 -7.06 -4.84 -3.89
CA THR A 350 -8.32 -5.37 -4.43
C THR A 350 -8.59 -6.76 -3.87
N TYR A 351 -9.79 -6.96 -3.34
CA TYR A 351 -10.28 -8.22 -2.78
C TYR A 351 -11.55 -8.65 -3.53
N GLY A 352 -11.38 -9.43 -4.60
CA GLY A 352 -12.47 -9.75 -5.51
C GLY A 352 -13.00 -8.50 -6.22
N GLU A 353 -14.25 -8.11 -5.95
CA GLU A 353 -14.86 -6.90 -6.51
C GLU A 353 -14.74 -5.66 -5.61
N ARG A 354 -14.06 -5.76 -4.48
CA ARG A 354 -13.89 -4.66 -3.52
C ARG A 354 -12.49 -4.08 -3.60
N ALA A 355 -12.38 -2.82 -3.94
CA ALA A 355 -11.18 -2.01 -3.73
C ALA A 355 -11.14 -1.52 -2.27
N ALA A 356 -9.92 -1.48 -1.71
CA ALA A 356 -9.63 -0.94 -0.39
C ALA A 356 -8.35 -0.13 -0.50
N ASP A 357 -8.50 1.15 -0.81
CA ASP A 357 -7.40 2.06 -1.08
C ASP A 357 -7.12 2.91 0.16
N THR A 358 -5.87 2.99 0.55
CA THR A 358 -5.43 3.78 1.70
C THR A 358 -4.50 4.88 1.26
N PHE A 359 -4.81 6.13 1.61
CA PHE A 359 -4.04 7.32 1.27
C PHE A 359 -3.47 7.97 2.53
N TYR A 360 -2.19 8.29 2.50
CA TYR A 360 -1.51 9.10 3.50
C TYR A 360 -1.41 10.52 2.98
N VAL A 361 -2.12 11.44 3.61
CA VAL A 361 -2.30 12.80 3.09
C VAL A 361 -2.01 13.88 4.12
N THR A 362 -1.69 15.07 3.61
CA THR A 362 -1.70 16.32 4.37
C THR A 362 -2.49 17.38 3.60
N ASP A 363 -2.70 18.53 4.19
CA ASP A 363 -3.09 19.72 3.45
C ASP A 363 -1.87 20.31 2.70
N LEU A 364 -2.11 21.43 1.98
CA LEU A 364 -1.05 22.12 1.21
C LEU A 364 0.02 22.78 2.10
N LEU A 365 -0.21 22.89 3.41
CA LEU A 365 0.76 23.41 4.38
C LEU A 365 1.55 22.28 5.06
N GLY A 366 1.26 21.02 4.73
CA GLY A 366 1.90 19.85 5.32
C GLY A 366 1.29 19.39 6.65
N GLU A 367 0.10 19.91 7.01
CA GLU A 367 -0.58 19.61 8.26
C GLU A 367 -1.63 18.50 8.09
N LYS A 368 -1.96 17.80 9.18
CA LYS A 368 -3.06 16.84 9.22
C LYS A 368 -4.42 17.52 9.06
N ILE A 369 -5.40 16.76 8.58
CA ILE A 369 -6.77 17.19 8.48
C ILE A 369 -7.50 16.88 9.80
N ASP A 370 -7.36 17.77 10.80
CA ASP A 370 -7.96 17.58 12.13
C ASP A 370 -9.37 18.13 12.25
N SER A 371 -9.76 19.07 11.39
CA SER A 371 -11.10 19.67 11.41
C SER A 371 -12.17 18.67 10.95
N PRO A 372 -13.17 18.32 11.81
CA PRO A 372 -14.25 17.43 11.41
C PRO A 372 -15.08 17.94 10.24
N GLN A 373 -15.22 19.25 10.10
CA GLN A 373 -15.94 19.88 8.97
C GLN A 373 -15.18 19.66 7.66
N ARG A 374 -13.84 19.81 7.70
CA ARG A 374 -12.98 19.56 6.54
C ARG A 374 -12.95 18.08 6.17
N GLN A 375 -12.89 17.18 7.17
CA GLN A 375 -12.99 15.73 6.94
C GLN A 375 -14.30 15.36 6.24
N LYS A 376 -15.46 15.88 6.70
CA LYS A 376 -16.77 15.65 6.05
C LYS A 376 -16.82 16.18 4.62
N ALA A 377 -16.20 17.32 4.33
CA ALA A 377 -16.14 17.86 2.98
C ALA A 377 -15.29 17.00 2.03
N VAL A 378 -14.18 16.46 2.53
CA VAL A 378 -13.32 15.51 1.79
C VAL A 378 -14.03 14.18 1.60
N GLU A 379 -14.64 13.63 2.67
CA GLU A 379 -15.44 12.40 2.65
C GLU A 379 -16.50 12.44 1.56
N LYS A 380 -17.28 13.53 1.49
CA LYS A 380 -18.31 13.70 0.47
C LYS A 380 -17.73 13.59 -0.94
N LYS A 381 -16.64 14.29 -1.24
CA LYS A 381 -15.99 14.24 -2.56
C LYS A 381 -15.45 12.85 -2.90
N LEU A 382 -14.89 12.15 -1.92
CA LEU A 382 -14.39 10.80 -2.11
C LEU A 382 -15.53 9.79 -2.32
N LEU A 383 -16.64 9.92 -1.58
CA LEU A 383 -17.83 9.09 -1.79
C LEU A 383 -18.46 9.34 -3.17
N GLU A 384 -18.51 10.59 -3.65
CA GLU A 384 -18.95 10.93 -5.00
C GLU A 384 -18.03 10.30 -6.06
N ALA A 385 -16.70 10.39 -5.88
CA ALA A 385 -15.72 9.78 -6.76
C ALA A 385 -15.76 8.24 -6.73
N ALA A 386 -16.08 7.65 -5.59
CA ALA A 386 -16.22 6.21 -5.37
C ALA A 386 -17.59 5.67 -5.77
N GLY A 387 -18.64 6.49 -5.82
CA GLY A 387 -20.01 6.16 -6.20
C GLY A 387 -20.13 5.77 -7.69
N GLU A 388 -21.20 5.09 -8.07
CA GLU A 388 -21.51 4.85 -9.46
C GLU A 388 -21.95 6.18 -10.09
N GLU A 389 -21.39 6.54 -11.26
CA GLU A 389 -22.01 7.53 -12.11
C GLU A 389 -23.37 6.96 -12.54
N THR A 390 -24.46 7.52 -12.07
CA THR A 390 -25.73 7.41 -12.76
C THR A 390 -25.45 8.00 -14.15
N VAL A 391 -25.27 7.13 -15.14
CA VAL A 391 -25.35 7.53 -16.53
C VAL A 391 -26.80 7.98 -16.72
N GLU A 392 -27.07 9.27 -16.57
CA GLU A 392 -28.22 9.87 -17.23
C GLU A 392 -28.00 9.64 -18.72
N VAL A 393 -28.58 8.56 -19.21
CA VAL A 393 -28.83 8.40 -20.62
C VAL A 393 -29.78 9.54 -20.97
N ALA A 394 -29.20 10.64 -21.47
CA ALA A 394 -29.99 11.67 -22.16
C ALA A 394 -30.72 10.98 -23.28
N ALA A 395 -31.98 10.66 -23.05
CA ALA A 395 -32.93 10.31 -24.09
C ALA A 395 -33.07 11.56 -24.97
N ALA A 396 -32.47 11.50 -26.15
CA ALA A 396 -32.76 12.39 -27.28
C ALA A 396 -33.44 11.58 -28.38
#